data_7d3a776f0787ccb1e50ff6b2c19ca003
#
_entry.id   7d3a776f0787ccb1e50ff6b2c19ca003
#
_cell.length_a   1.000
_cell.length_b   1.000
_cell.length_c   1.000
_cell.angle_alpha   90.00
_cell.angle_beta   90.00
_cell.angle_gamma   90.00
#
_symmetry.space_group_name_H-M   'P 1'
#
loop_
_entity.id
_entity.type
_entity.pdbx_description
1 polymer ?
#
loop_
_entity_poly.entity_id
_entity_poly.type
_entity_poly.pdbx_seq_one_letter_code
_entity_poly.pdbx_strand_id
1 'polypeptide(L)'
;MRYIILSVAVCTLAAAALPVQADPFSATLSGFEEIGALNNATGAILTDGEGSLRLNLDERNQTLNYTLTYSDLTSNVTQAHIHFGKLHVAGGIFVFLCSNLGNGPAGTPACPAAGGTVSGTITAAGVLSVPGQNITAGDFDAVVQIITSDTAYANIHTVRFPAGEIRGQVTHGNGG
;
A
#
# COMPACT_ATOMS: atom_id res chain seq x y z
N MET A 1 1.77 -36.42 67.04
CA MET A 1 1.69 -35.20 66.32
C MET A 1 1.78 -35.54 64.83
N ARG A 2 0.66 -35.38 64.08
CA ARG A 2 0.62 -35.64 62.62
C ARG A 2 0.63 -34.26 61.95
N TYR A 3 1.65 -33.97 61.12
CA TYR A 3 1.75 -32.75 60.32
C TYR A 3 0.98 -32.97 59.00
N ILE A 4 -0.02 -32.13 58.77
CA ILE A 4 -0.74 -32.06 57.52
C ILE A 4 0.03 -31.09 56.62
N ILE A 5 0.60 -31.57 55.52
CA ILE A 5 1.23 -30.74 54.49
C ILE A 5 0.13 -30.31 53.53
N LEU A 6 -0.20 -29.02 53.51
CA LEU A 6 -1.12 -28.42 52.54
C LEU A 6 -0.32 -28.09 51.25
N SER A 7 -0.56 -28.85 50.20
CA SER A 7 0.00 -28.54 48.88
C SER A 7 -0.83 -27.44 48.20
N VAL A 8 -0.25 -26.27 48.00
CA VAL A 8 -0.86 -25.18 47.21
C VAL A 8 -0.55 -25.44 45.74
N ALA A 9 -1.56 -25.78 44.95
CA ALA A 9 -1.44 -25.87 43.49
C ALA A 9 -1.48 -24.46 42.91
N VAL A 10 -0.36 -23.99 42.36
CA VAL A 10 -0.30 -22.75 41.59
C VAL A 10 -0.81 -23.02 40.17
N CYS A 11 -2.00 -22.55 39.87
CA CYS A 11 -2.58 -22.63 38.55
C CYS A 11 -2.03 -21.46 37.73
N THR A 12 -1.06 -21.68 36.82
CA THR A 12 -0.58 -20.68 35.87
C THR A 12 -1.56 -20.56 34.73
N LEU A 13 -2.32 -19.47 34.69
CA LEU A 13 -3.09 -19.10 33.50
C LEU A 13 -2.10 -18.68 32.39
N ALA A 14 -1.96 -19.50 31.36
CA ALA A 14 -1.33 -19.10 30.12
C ALA A 14 -2.32 -18.18 29.37
N ALA A 15 -2.03 -16.88 29.32
CA ALA A 15 -2.75 -15.96 28.46
C ALA A 15 -2.43 -16.28 26.99
N ALA A 16 -3.38 -16.88 26.28
CA ALA A 16 -3.29 -17.03 24.83
C ALA A 16 -3.37 -15.63 24.22
N ALA A 17 -2.30 -15.19 23.56
CA ALA A 17 -2.33 -13.98 22.76
C ALA A 17 -3.30 -14.20 21.58
N LEU A 18 -4.34 -13.39 21.48
CA LEU A 18 -5.22 -13.40 20.32
C LEU A 18 -4.40 -13.00 19.09
N PRO A 19 -4.63 -13.64 17.92
CA PRO A 19 -3.98 -13.22 16.69
C PRO A 19 -4.39 -11.77 16.40
N VAL A 20 -3.40 -10.91 16.20
CA VAL A 20 -3.63 -9.55 15.70
C VAL A 20 -4.08 -9.69 14.27
N GLN A 21 -5.30 -9.30 14.00
CA GLN A 21 -5.83 -9.25 12.64
C GLN A 21 -5.28 -7.99 11.98
N ALA A 22 -4.62 -8.14 10.83
CA ALA A 22 -4.19 -7.00 10.03
C ALA A 22 -5.42 -6.33 9.41
N ASP A 23 -5.45 -4.99 9.39
CA ASP A 23 -6.56 -4.25 8.82
C ASP A 23 -6.50 -4.27 7.28
N PRO A 24 -7.57 -4.76 6.60
CA PRO A 24 -7.60 -4.84 5.15
C PRO A 24 -7.99 -3.49 4.54
N PHE A 25 -7.26 -3.09 3.48
CA PHE A 25 -7.60 -1.97 2.61
C PHE A 25 -7.55 -2.40 1.16
N SER A 26 -8.24 -1.69 0.28
CA SER A 26 -8.25 -1.99 -1.14
C SER A 26 -8.46 -0.76 -2.02
N ALA A 27 -8.05 -0.87 -3.28
CA ALA A 27 -8.37 0.07 -4.33
C ALA A 27 -8.69 -0.68 -5.62
N THR A 28 -9.71 -0.22 -6.35
CA THR A 28 -9.95 -0.58 -7.75
C THR A 28 -9.41 0.55 -8.62
N LEU A 29 -8.54 0.21 -9.57
CA LEU A 29 -7.87 1.20 -10.43
C LEU A 29 -8.50 1.19 -11.81
N SER A 30 -8.78 2.38 -12.35
CA SER A 30 -9.26 2.59 -13.72
C SER A 30 -8.69 3.89 -14.29
N GLY A 31 -8.72 4.02 -15.61
CA GLY A 31 -8.30 5.27 -16.28
C GLY A 31 -9.23 6.45 -16.00
N PHE A 32 -10.47 6.20 -15.64
CA PHE A 32 -11.44 7.26 -15.33
C PHE A 32 -11.13 7.99 -14.01
N GLU A 33 -10.41 7.32 -13.10
CA GLU A 33 -9.97 7.90 -11.84
C GLU A 33 -8.62 8.63 -11.94
N GLU A 34 -7.95 8.55 -13.10
CA GLU A 34 -6.65 9.18 -13.30
C GLU A 34 -6.79 10.72 -13.44
N ILE A 35 -5.83 11.43 -12.87
CA ILE A 35 -5.78 12.91 -12.92
C ILE A 35 -4.39 13.41 -13.35
N GLY A 36 -3.45 12.52 -13.60
CA GLY A 36 -2.06 12.83 -13.88
C GLY A 36 -1.23 13.15 -12.64
N ALA A 37 -0.08 13.74 -12.84
CA ALA A 37 0.88 14.08 -11.77
C ALA A 37 0.76 15.55 -11.35
N LEU A 38 1.38 15.89 -10.21
CA LEU A 38 1.41 17.27 -9.67
C LEU A 38 1.83 18.34 -10.71
N ASN A 39 2.76 17.98 -11.61
CA ASN A 39 3.31 18.90 -12.61
C ASN A 39 2.82 18.60 -14.03
N ASN A 40 1.93 17.63 -14.21
CA ASN A 40 1.43 17.20 -15.52
C ASN A 40 0.04 16.58 -15.36
N ALA A 41 -0.95 17.41 -15.09
CA ALA A 41 -2.34 17.01 -14.98
C ALA A 41 -2.87 16.65 -16.37
N THR A 42 -3.20 15.38 -16.60
CA THR A 42 -3.77 14.88 -17.87
C THR A 42 -5.29 14.71 -17.82
N GLY A 43 -5.85 14.57 -16.60
CA GLY A 43 -7.24 14.19 -16.39
C GLY A 43 -7.48 12.71 -16.64
N ALA A 44 -8.74 12.30 -16.72
CA ALA A 44 -9.13 10.92 -16.96
C ALA A 44 -8.55 10.37 -18.28
N ILE A 45 -8.17 9.10 -18.27
CA ILE A 45 -7.63 8.37 -19.42
C ILE A 45 -8.68 7.38 -19.93
N LEU A 46 -8.99 7.43 -21.22
CA LEU A 46 -9.80 6.40 -21.88
C LEU A 46 -8.90 5.21 -22.23
N THR A 47 -8.98 4.17 -21.42
CA THR A 47 -8.21 2.92 -21.55
C THR A 47 -9.10 1.76 -21.11
N ASP A 48 -8.83 0.56 -21.62
CA ASP A 48 -9.39 -0.69 -21.12
C ASP A 48 -8.59 -1.21 -19.91
N GLY A 49 -7.51 -0.51 -19.54
CA GLY A 49 -6.66 -0.85 -18.41
C GLY A 49 -7.43 -0.87 -17.10
N GLU A 50 -7.26 -1.96 -16.36
CA GLU A 50 -7.86 -2.14 -15.04
C GLU A 50 -6.84 -2.67 -14.02
N GLY A 51 -7.10 -2.44 -12.74
CA GLY A 51 -6.26 -2.96 -11.67
C GLY A 51 -6.96 -3.04 -10.34
N SER A 52 -6.36 -3.82 -9.45
CA SER A 52 -6.78 -3.93 -8.05
C SER A 52 -5.56 -3.95 -7.13
N LEU A 53 -5.63 -3.19 -6.06
CA LEU A 53 -4.66 -3.22 -4.98
C LEU A 53 -5.35 -3.76 -3.71
N ARG A 54 -4.69 -4.70 -3.04
CA ARG A 54 -5.06 -5.16 -1.71
C ARG A 54 -3.91 -4.86 -0.77
N LEU A 55 -4.24 -4.33 0.42
CA LEU A 55 -3.29 -3.99 1.46
C LEU A 55 -3.72 -4.65 2.76
N ASN A 56 -2.73 -5.12 3.53
CA ASN A 56 -2.93 -5.57 4.90
C ASN A 56 -1.93 -4.80 5.79
N LEU A 57 -2.45 -3.90 6.61
CA LEU A 57 -1.69 -3.10 7.55
C LEU A 57 -1.53 -3.83 8.87
N ASP A 58 -0.29 -4.03 9.31
CA ASP A 58 0.05 -4.52 10.64
C ASP A 58 0.81 -3.40 11.38
N GLU A 59 0.08 -2.62 12.17
CA GLU A 59 0.64 -1.48 12.90
C GLU A 59 1.66 -1.91 13.96
N ARG A 60 1.43 -3.07 14.59
CA ARG A 60 2.34 -3.58 15.64
C ARG A 60 3.72 -3.92 15.09
N ASN A 61 3.76 -4.58 13.94
CA ASN A 61 5.00 -4.99 13.29
C ASN A 61 5.53 -3.94 12.32
N GLN A 62 4.82 -2.81 12.15
CA GLN A 62 5.12 -1.73 11.21
C GLN A 62 5.36 -2.26 9.79
N THR A 63 4.41 -3.05 9.30
CA THR A 63 4.43 -3.61 7.94
C THR A 63 3.13 -3.35 7.20
N LEU A 64 3.25 -3.06 5.91
CA LEU A 64 2.14 -2.97 4.97
C LEU A 64 2.38 -3.99 3.86
N ASN A 65 1.68 -5.12 3.92
CA ASN A 65 1.72 -6.14 2.88
C ASN A 65 0.79 -5.74 1.74
N TYR A 66 1.23 -5.91 0.50
CA TYR A 66 0.43 -5.55 -0.66
C TYR A 66 0.41 -6.66 -1.72
N THR A 67 -0.68 -6.66 -2.48
CA THR A 67 -0.83 -7.39 -3.75
C THR A 67 -1.49 -6.46 -4.75
N LEU A 68 -0.77 -6.13 -5.83
CA LEU A 68 -1.24 -5.33 -6.96
C LEU A 68 -1.39 -6.24 -8.18
N THR A 69 -2.60 -6.26 -8.76
CA THR A 69 -2.88 -7.00 -10.02
C THR A 69 -3.43 -6.01 -11.04
N TYR A 70 -3.02 -6.14 -12.30
CA TYR A 70 -3.48 -5.27 -13.40
C TYR A 70 -3.41 -5.97 -14.76
N SER A 71 -4.23 -5.51 -15.70
CA SER A 71 -4.33 -6.02 -17.07
C SER A 71 -4.75 -4.93 -18.06
N ASP A 72 -4.69 -5.27 -19.33
CA ASP A 72 -5.24 -4.50 -20.47
C ASP A 72 -4.73 -3.06 -20.59
N LEU A 73 -3.54 -2.81 -20.07
CA LEU A 73 -2.87 -1.50 -20.18
C LEU A 73 -2.40 -1.25 -21.62
N THR A 74 -2.35 0.03 -22.02
CA THR A 74 -2.05 0.42 -23.41
C THR A 74 -0.59 0.19 -23.82
N SER A 75 0.32 0.04 -22.85
CA SER A 75 1.74 -0.21 -23.08
C SER A 75 2.42 -0.76 -21.82
N ASN A 76 3.70 -1.11 -21.93
CA ASN A 76 4.47 -1.67 -20.81
C ASN A 76 4.47 -0.74 -19.59
N VAL A 77 4.27 -1.35 -18.42
CA VAL A 77 4.34 -0.67 -17.13
C VAL A 77 5.77 -0.22 -16.84
N THR A 78 5.91 1.02 -16.41
CA THR A 78 7.18 1.60 -15.97
C THR A 78 7.33 1.56 -14.45
N GLN A 79 6.27 1.86 -13.72
CA GLN A 79 6.27 1.88 -12.25
C GLN A 79 4.84 1.94 -11.70
N ALA A 80 4.68 1.61 -10.41
CA ALA A 80 3.45 1.76 -9.65
C ALA A 80 3.76 2.23 -8.22
N HIS A 81 2.91 3.11 -7.69
CA HIS A 81 3.13 3.80 -6.41
C HIS A 81 1.87 3.86 -5.55
N ILE A 82 2.08 4.19 -4.26
CA ILE A 82 1.05 4.76 -3.40
C ILE A 82 1.43 6.22 -3.12
N HIS A 83 0.46 7.10 -3.24
CA HIS A 83 0.57 8.54 -3.07
C HIS A 83 -0.27 9.02 -1.89
N PHE A 84 0.13 10.12 -1.28
CA PHE A 84 -0.67 10.83 -0.28
C PHE A 84 -1.51 11.92 -0.97
N GLY A 85 -2.76 11.63 -1.22
CA GLY A 85 -3.69 12.56 -1.87
C GLY A 85 -5.15 12.13 -1.68
N LYS A 86 -6.01 13.12 -1.48
CA LYS A 86 -7.46 12.91 -1.46
C LYS A 86 -7.96 12.46 -2.83
N LEU A 87 -9.18 11.95 -2.86
CA LEU A 87 -9.87 11.63 -4.10
C LEU A 87 -9.76 12.81 -5.09
N HIS A 88 -9.35 12.52 -6.32
CA HIS A 88 -9.15 13.48 -7.42
C HIS A 88 -8.14 14.61 -7.16
N VAL A 89 -7.22 14.41 -6.22
CA VAL A 89 -6.11 15.35 -5.97
C VAL A 89 -4.78 14.63 -6.12
N ALA A 90 -3.87 15.21 -6.91
CA ALA A 90 -2.51 14.69 -7.02
C ALA A 90 -1.73 14.92 -5.71
N GLY A 91 -0.99 13.92 -5.28
CA GLY A 91 -0.15 13.95 -4.10
C GLY A 91 1.24 13.40 -4.35
N GLY A 92 2.14 13.53 -3.38
CA GLY A 92 3.48 13.00 -3.45
C GLY A 92 3.51 11.48 -3.33
N ILE A 93 4.51 10.84 -3.97
CA ILE A 93 4.79 9.41 -3.83
C ILE A 93 5.44 9.19 -2.47
N PHE A 94 4.89 8.31 -1.64
CA PHE A 94 5.53 7.92 -0.39
C PHE A 94 5.89 6.43 -0.32
N VAL A 95 5.33 5.59 -1.23
CA VAL A 95 5.63 4.15 -1.33
C VAL A 95 5.70 3.71 -2.79
N PHE A 96 6.73 2.93 -3.14
CA PHE A 96 6.80 2.19 -4.40
C PHE A 96 6.20 0.80 -4.24
N LEU A 97 5.35 0.41 -5.18
CA LEU A 97 4.84 -0.96 -5.30
C LEU A 97 5.71 -1.79 -6.25
N CYS A 98 6.16 -1.20 -7.35
CA CYS A 98 7.14 -1.79 -8.27
C CYS A 98 7.78 -0.73 -9.16
N SER A 99 8.94 -1.04 -9.75
CA SER A 99 9.60 -0.16 -10.72
C SER A 99 10.45 -0.93 -11.73
N ASN A 100 10.31 -0.59 -13.02
CA ASN A 100 11.17 -1.01 -14.11
C ASN A 100 12.20 0.06 -14.50
N LEU A 101 12.21 1.20 -13.76
CA LEU A 101 13.12 2.34 -13.99
C LEU A 101 14.33 2.32 -13.04
N GLY A 102 14.34 1.43 -12.04
CA GLY A 102 15.42 1.35 -11.05
C GLY A 102 15.50 2.56 -10.11
N ASN A 103 14.42 3.32 -9.98
CA ASN A 103 14.34 4.56 -9.21
C ASN A 103 13.65 4.40 -7.84
N GLY A 104 13.20 3.20 -7.50
CA GLY A 104 12.62 2.89 -6.19
C GLY A 104 13.67 2.63 -5.10
N PRO A 105 13.26 2.59 -3.82
CA PRO A 105 14.08 2.12 -2.72
C PRO A 105 14.68 0.72 -2.96
N ALA A 106 15.77 0.41 -2.26
CA ALA A 106 16.36 -0.93 -2.35
C ALA A 106 15.33 -2.03 -2.02
N GLY A 107 15.25 -3.06 -2.87
CA GLY A 107 14.27 -4.14 -2.72
C GLY A 107 12.94 -3.90 -3.43
N THR A 108 12.72 -2.75 -4.09
CA THR A 108 11.55 -2.53 -4.95
C THR A 108 11.52 -3.57 -6.07
N PRO A 109 10.46 -4.39 -6.20
CA PRO A 109 10.38 -5.41 -7.24
C PRO A 109 10.19 -4.80 -8.64
N ALA A 110 10.49 -5.57 -9.67
CA ALA A 110 10.12 -5.23 -11.04
C ALA A 110 8.60 -5.36 -11.25
N CYS A 111 8.03 -4.47 -12.06
CA CYS A 111 6.63 -4.56 -12.47
C CYS A 111 6.49 -5.60 -13.59
N PRO A 112 5.46 -6.50 -13.58
CA PRO A 112 5.04 -7.25 -14.76
C PRO A 112 4.77 -6.28 -15.93
N ALA A 113 5.49 -6.45 -17.05
CA ALA A 113 5.51 -5.41 -18.09
C ALA A 113 4.16 -5.25 -18.82
N ALA A 114 3.48 -6.36 -19.14
CA ALA A 114 2.24 -6.35 -19.94
C ALA A 114 0.97 -6.60 -19.13
N GLY A 115 1.09 -6.72 -17.81
CA GLY A 115 0.02 -7.13 -16.89
C GLY A 115 0.42 -8.34 -16.05
N GLY A 116 -0.26 -8.53 -14.93
CA GLY A 116 0.01 -9.61 -13.97
C GLY A 116 -0.11 -9.13 -12.53
N THR A 117 0.55 -9.86 -11.63
CA THR A 117 0.50 -9.60 -10.19
C THR A 117 1.91 -9.35 -9.64
N VAL A 118 2.05 -8.34 -8.80
CA VAL A 118 3.23 -8.09 -7.98
C VAL A 118 2.81 -7.97 -6.52
N SER A 119 3.59 -8.54 -5.63
CA SER A 119 3.36 -8.49 -4.18
C SER A 119 4.63 -8.15 -3.44
N GLY A 120 4.49 -7.59 -2.25
CA GLY A 120 5.63 -7.26 -1.39
C GLY A 120 5.20 -6.81 -0.01
N THR A 121 6.19 -6.45 0.79
CA THR A 121 6.02 -5.90 2.14
C THR A 121 6.77 -4.57 2.22
N ILE A 122 6.04 -3.53 2.58
CA ILE A 122 6.59 -2.21 2.87
C ILE A 122 6.89 -2.15 4.38
N THR A 123 8.08 -1.69 4.69
CA THR A 123 8.53 -1.37 6.05
C THR A 123 8.96 0.10 6.08
N ALA A 124 9.40 0.61 7.22
CA ALA A 124 9.96 1.95 7.33
C ALA A 124 11.02 2.27 6.25
N ALA A 125 11.87 1.29 5.90
CA ALA A 125 12.91 1.48 4.87
C ALA A 125 12.37 1.77 3.46
N GLY A 126 11.11 1.42 3.19
CA GLY A 126 10.42 1.68 1.93
C GLY A 126 9.66 3.01 1.88
N VAL A 127 9.60 3.75 3.00
CA VAL A 127 8.88 5.04 3.09
C VAL A 127 9.75 6.18 2.61
N LEU A 128 9.28 6.89 1.58
CA LEU A 128 9.97 8.05 1.00
C LEU A 128 9.60 9.34 1.73
N SER A 129 10.52 10.30 1.67
CA SER A 129 10.25 11.66 2.13
C SER A 129 9.37 12.42 1.12
N VAL A 130 8.33 13.09 1.63
CA VAL A 130 7.51 14.06 0.88
C VAL A 130 7.44 15.35 1.70
N PRO A 131 8.49 16.20 1.65
CA PRO A 131 8.59 17.38 2.53
C PRO A 131 7.41 18.35 2.40
N GLY A 132 6.87 18.52 1.18
CA GLY A 132 5.71 19.37 0.93
C GLY A 132 4.41 18.89 1.60
N GLN A 133 4.39 17.65 2.09
CA GLN A 133 3.26 17.04 2.81
C GLN A 133 3.67 16.53 4.20
N ASN A 134 4.82 17.00 4.71
CA ASN A 134 5.34 16.69 6.04
C ASN A 134 5.60 15.19 6.30
N ILE A 135 5.98 14.42 5.27
CA ILE A 135 6.40 13.03 5.41
C ILE A 135 7.92 12.98 5.43
N THR A 136 8.49 12.37 6.47
CA THR A 136 9.92 12.09 6.59
C THR A 136 10.22 10.68 6.06
N ALA A 137 11.39 10.48 5.45
CA ALA A 137 11.82 9.14 5.05
C ALA A 137 11.90 8.21 6.26
N GLY A 138 11.33 7.00 6.14
CA GLY A 138 11.30 6.02 7.22
C GLY A 138 10.15 6.17 8.21
N ASP A 139 9.27 7.16 8.03
CA ASP A 139 8.13 7.44 8.91
C ASP A 139 6.97 6.47 8.63
N PHE A 140 6.99 5.31 9.29
CA PHE A 140 5.90 4.33 9.13
C PHE A 140 4.62 4.76 9.82
N ASP A 141 4.67 5.59 10.85
CA ASP A 141 3.47 6.14 11.51
C ASP A 141 2.70 7.05 10.54
N ALA A 142 3.40 7.76 9.64
CA ALA A 142 2.74 8.49 8.55
C ALA A 142 2.01 7.53 7.59
N VAL A 143 2.58 6.36 7.27
CA VAL A 143 1.89 5.33 6.45
C VAL A 143 0.59 4.90 7.10
N VAL A 144 0.62 4.58 8.41
CA VAL A 144 -0.57 4.21 9.18
C VAL A 144 -1.64 5.29 9.07
N GLN A 145 -1.29 6.54 9.38
CA GLN A 145 -2.24 7.66 9.37
C GLN A 145 -2.82 7.92 7.97
N ILE A 146 -2.00 7.87 6.92
CA ILE A 146 -2.43 8.12 5.53
C ILE A 146 -3.37 7.02 5.04
N ILE A 147 -3.04 5.75 5.28
CA ILE A 147 -3.85 4.61 4.85
C ILE A 147 -5.18 4.57 5.59
N THR A 148 -5.18 4.79 6.92
CA THR A 148 -6.40 4.73 7.76
C THR A 148 -7.32 5.94 7.61
N SER A 149 -6.83 7.04 7.03
CA SER A 149 -7.62 8.26 6.79
C SER A 149 -8.27 8.33 5.40
N ASP A 150 -8.19 7.25 4.59
CA ASP A 150 -8.66 7.19 3.20
C ASP A 150 -8.07 8.28 2.29
N THR A 151 -6.85 8.76 2.63
CA THR A 151 -6.15 9.79 1.86
C THR A 151 -4.97 9.25 1.05
N ALA A 152 -4.92 7.94 0.84
CA ALA A 152 -3.98 7.29 -0.07
C ALA A 152 -4.65 6.94 -1.40
N TYR A 153 -3.88 6.97 -2.48
CA TYR A 153 -4.27 6.37 -3.74
C TYR A 153 -3.12 5.61 -4.38
N ALA A 154 -3.45 4.58 -5.15
CA ALA A 154 -2.48 3.90 -5.99
C ALA A 154 -2.64 4.33 -7.44
N ASN A 155 -1.54 4.42 -8.19
CA ASN A 155 -1.60 4.51 -9.63
C ASN A 155 -0.50 3.70 -10.32
N ILE A 156 -0.72 3.41 -11.60
CA ILE A 156 0.18 2.68 -12.47
C ILE A 156 0.54 3.56 -13.66
N HIS A 157 1.85 3.69 -13.89
CA HIS A 157 2.42 4.45 -14.98
C HIS A 157 2.87 3.51 -16.09
N THR A 158 2.65 3.91 -17.33
CA THR A 158 3.08 3.16 -18.51
C THR A 158 3.97 4.01 -19.40
N VAL A 159 4.59 3.39 -20.40
CA VAL A 159 5.39 4.11 -21.40
C VAL A 159 4.56 5.16 -22.11
N ARG A 160 3.29 4.85 -22.41
CA ARG A 160 2.36 5.78 -23.10
C ARG A 160 1.84 6.87 -22.18
N PHE A 161 1.59 6.55 -20.93
CA PHE A 161 1.06 7.47 -19.93
C PHE A 161 2.02 7.59 -18.75
N PRO A 162 3.13 8.32 -18.90
CA PRO A 162 4.15 8.43 -17.86
C PRO A 162 3.69 9.22 -16.62
N ALA A 163 2.58 9.98 -16.71
CA ALA A 163 1.96 10.67 -15.58
C ALA A 163 0.94 9.80 -14.82
N GLY A 164 0.61 8.62 -15.34
CA GLY A 164 -0.38 7.67 -14.83
C GLY A 164 -1.35 7.23 -15.92
N GLU A 165 -1.69 5.95 -15.96
CA GLU A 165 -2.69 5.39 -16.87
C GLU A 165 -3.95 4.99 -16.14
N ILE A 166 -3.81 4.32 -14.99
CA ILE A 166 -4.92 3.93 -14.12
C ILE A 166 -4.64 4.30 -12.67
N ARG A 167 -5.67 4.70 -11.95
CA ARG A 167 -5.62 5.14 -10.56
C ARG A 167 -6.81 4.61 -9.77
N GLY A 168 -6.67 4.48 -8.45
CA GLY A 168 -7.76 4.18 -7.53
C GLY A 168 -7.48 4.63 -6.11
N GLN A 169 -8.49 5.19 -5.42
CA GLN A 169 -8.38 5.57 -4.02
C GLN A 169 -8.34 4.32 -3.14
N VAL A 170 -7.44 4.33 -2.18
CA VAL A 170 -7.35 3.29 -1.15
C VAL A 170 -8.38 3.57 -0.07
N THR A 171 -9.21 2.58 0.24
CA THR A 171 -10.24 2.65 1.27
C THR A 171 -10.23 1.38 2.12
N HIS A 172 -10.82 1.42 3.31
CA HIS A 172 -11.04 0.22 4.09
C HIS A 172 -11.76 -0.84 3.26
N GLY A 173 -11.20 -2.04 3.20
CA GLY A 173 -11.87 -3.18 2.61
C GLY A 173 -13.08 -3.54 3.48
N ASN A 174 -14.30 -3.44 2.94
CA ASN A 174 -15.45 -4.05 3.59
C ASN A 174 -15.16 -5.55 3.63
N GLY A 175 -14.91 -6.08 4.84
CA GLY A 175 -14.76 -7.51 5.05
C GLY A 175 -16.05 -8.18 4.57
N GLY A 176 -15.98 -8.84 3.40
CA GLY A 176 -17.04 -9.67 2.86
C GLY A 176 -17.06 -11.04 3.53
#